data_e824bcd21387fa90dd66cb711690ab7b
#
_entry.id   e824bcd21387fa90dd66cb711690ab7b
#
_cell.length_a   1.000
_cell.length_b   1.000
_cell.length_c   1.000
_cell.angle_alpha   90.00
_cell.angle_beta   90.00
_cell.angle_gamma   90.00
#
_symmetry.space_group_name_H-M   'P 1'
#
loop_
_entity.id
_entity.type
_entity.pdbx_description
1 polymer ?
#
loop_
_entity_poly.entity_id
_entity_poly.type
_entity_poly.pdbx_seq_one_letter_code
_entity_poly.pdbx_strand_id
1 'polypeptide(L)'
;MRTLFVVVCYCLALGGGRVMADVNAKDHGVVGDGVADDTAAIQAALDAAEKQGPICLLPAGRYRINGALTVPPGVTFRGASDGVPHSEHPIGTLLLAYGGRGRADGEPLVTLKPNAAIRNMIIHYPEQTLADVQPYPWTIRADGELCQVYDMTLTNPYQALDFGTKWNELHTVRNVFACPLKVGVYIDQCTDIGRIENVHFNPNFWTRMAIEPGFPGGDVKAYLEKNLVGFKVGKTDWEFISNCFVIFPVIGFHFDDFGHGPGNAVITQSGSDICPCAVRVDRTQGHAGVEFVNGQFMGTLEVGPENQGPVKLTNCGFWPVPETKVQVDKHGPSTLILNACHFAGWGAGEPCLRADGGRLVVSGCEFMQEGKPQIVLEPGLTAATIFGCLLRGPQAILDNSAGDVQIGLNTTK
;
A
#
# COMPACT_ATOMS: atom_id res chain seq x y z
N MET A 1 37.47 2.13 78.13
CA MET A 1 36.51 2.55 77.12
C MET A 1 36.56 1.59 75.94
N ARG A 2 35.65 0.72 75.80
CA ARG A 2 35.49 -0.20 74.64
C ARG A 2 34.40 0.37 73.73
N THR A 3 34.80 0.80 72.55
CA THR A 3 33.90 1.35 71.54
C THR A 3 33.28 0.19 70.79
N LEU A 4 31.93 0.09 70.89
CA LEU A 4 31.13 -0.93 70.20
C LEU A 4 30.83 -0.40 68.78
N PHE A 5 31.36 -1.05 67.71
CA PHE A 5 30.94 -0.78 66.32
C PHE A 5 29.68 -1.60 66.06
N VAL A 6 28.57 -0.89 65.82
CA VAL A 6 27.34 -1.46 65.28
C VAL A 6 27.45 -1.45 63.77
N VAL A 7 27.57 -2.59 63.14
CA VAL A 7 27.48 -2.76 61.68
C VAL A 7 26.00 -2.92 61.36
N VAL A 8 25.43 -1.87 60.72
CA VAL A 8 24.08 -1.94 60.16
C VAL A 8 24.19 -2.53 58.76
N CYS A 9 23.81 -3.80 58.59
CA CYS A 9 23.61 -4.40 57.28
C CYS A 9 22.31 -3.86 56.64
N TYR A 10 22.47 -3.01 55.64
CA TYR A 10 21.40 -2.69 54.71
C TYR A 10 21.19 -3.88 53.77
N CYS A 11 20.14 -4.67 53.98
CA CYS A 11 19.64 -5.56 52.98
C CYS A 11 19.02 -4.71 51.84
N LEU A 12 19.75 -4.50 50.77
CA LEU A 12 19.17 -4.07 49.50
C LEU A 12 18.28 -5.20 49.00
N ALA A 13 16.96 -5.04 49.16
CA ALA A 13 15.99 -5.83 48.39
C ALA A 13 16.18 -5.46 46.93
N LEU A 14 16.98 -6.22 46.21
CA LEU A 14 16.98 -6.23 44.76
C LEU A 14 15.57 -6.67 44.36
N GLY A 15 14.73 -5.71 43.96
CA GLY A 15 13.49 -5.97 43.28
C GLY A 15 13.83 -6.85 42.07
N GLY A 16 13.52 -8.13 42.15
CA GLY A 16 13.72 -9.08 41.06
C GLY A 16 12.93 -8.59 39.86
N GLY A 17 13.60 -7.93 38.92
CA GLY A 17 13.04 -7.65 37.62
C GLY A 17 12.56 -9.00 37.06
N ARG A 18 11.27 -9.11 36.82
CA ARG A 18 10.68 -10.30 36.19
C ARG A 18 11.32 -10.41 34.81
N VAL A 19 12.14 -11.41 34.56
CA VAL A 19 12.60 -11.74 33.23
C VAL A 19 11.37 -12.13 32.43
N MET A 20 10.99 -11.30 31.46
CA MET A 20 9.89 -11.60 30.56
C MET A 20 10.40 -12.60 29.52
N ALA A 21 9.67 -13.68 29.30
CA ALA A 21 10.02 -14.72 28.34
C ALA A 21 9.01 -14.72 27.20
N ASP A 22 9.51 -14.95 25.99
CA ASP A 22 8.65 -15.12 24.82
C ASP A 22 7.68 -16.29 25.01
N VAL A 23 6.45 -16.13 24.56
CA VAL A 23 5.42 -17.15 24.62
C VAL A 23 5.47 -18.01 23.37
N ASN A 24 5.60 -19.33 23.54
CA ASN A 24 5.45 -20.25 22.43
C ASN A 24 3.99 -20.71 22.35
N ALA A 25 3.33 -20.46 21.22
CA ALA A 25 1.92 -20.81 21.04
C ALA A 25 1.64 -22.31 21.21
N LYS A 26 2.61 -23.20 20.97
CA LYS A 26 2.48 -24.65 21.22
C LYS A 26 2.20 -24.99 22.70
N ASP A 27 2.67 -24.17 23.62
CA ASP A 27 2.45 -24.37 25.04
C ASP A 27 0.99 -24.06 25.48
N HIS A 28 0.22 -23.46 24.54
CA HIS A 28 -1.18 -23.09 24.71
C HIS A 28 -2.16 -24.02 23.96
N GLY A 29 -1.70 -25.19 23.51
CA GLY A 29 -2.54 -26.20 22.86
C GLY A 29 -2.72 -26.05 21.37
N VAL A 30 -1.93 -25.16 20.71
CA VAL A 30 -1.94 -24.98 19.26
C VAL A 30 -1.43 -26.24 18.55
N VAL A 31 -2.21 -26.78 17.60
CA VAL A 31 -1.92 -28.05 16.89
C VAL A 31 -1.05 -27.81 15.65
N GLY A 32 -1.46 -26.95 14.73
CA GLY A 32 -0.68 -26.57 13.53
C GLY A 32 -0.57 -27.68 12.48
N ASP A 33 -1.59 -28.53 12.35
CA ASP A 33 -1.70 -29.62 11.39
C ASP A 33 -2.48 -29.24 10.10
N GLY A 34 -3.07 -28.02 10.07
CA GLY A 34 -3.90 -27.51 8.98
C GLY A 34 -5.34 -28.02 9.01
N VAL A 35 -5.73 -28.83 10.00
CA VAL A 35 -7.05 -29.47 10.12
C VAL A 35 -7.79 -28.97 11.36
N ALA A 36 -7.15 -29.05 12.52
CA ALA A 36 -7.69 -28.55 13.78
C ALA A 36 -7.86 -27.03 13.72
N ASP A 37 -8.95 -26.51 14.28
CA ASP A 37 -9.14 -25.08 14.45
C ASP A 37 -8.26 -24.55 15.58
N ASP A 38 -7.21 -23.84 15.22
CA ASP A 38 -6.24 -23.27 16.15
C ASP A 38 -6.62 -21.87 16.67
N THR A 39 -7.76 -21.30 16.23
CA THR A 39 -8.14 -19.91 16.53
C THR A 39 -8.09 -19.60 18.02
N ALA A 40 -8.81 -20.38 18.83
CA ALA A 40 -8.90 -20.12 20.28
C ALA A 40 -7.56 -20.35 21.01
N ALA A 41 -6.79 -21.34 20.58
CA ALA A 41 -5.51 -21.66 21.19
C ALA A 41 -4.44 -20.59 20.88
N ILE A 42 -4.43 -20.08 19.63
CA ILE A 42 -3.55 -18.96 19.24
C ILE A 42 -3.95 -17.70 20.01
N GLN A 43 -5.26 -17.40 20.14
CA GLN A 43 -5.70 -16.24 20.91
C GLN A 43 -5.27 -16.35 22.37
N ALA A 44 -5.38 -17.52 22.98
CA ALA A 44 -4.91 -17.72 24.36
C ALA A 44 -3.39 -17.50 24.51
N ALA A 45 -2.60 -17.87 23.51
CA ALA A 45 -1.16 -17.59 23.50
C ALA A 45 -0.86 -16.09 23.35
N LEU A 46 -1.61 -15.37 22.52
CA LEU A 46 -1.50 -13.92 22.36
C LEU A 46 -1.86 -13.19 23.67
N ASP A 47 -2.95 -13.59 24.33
CA ASP A 47 -3.38 -13.03 25.64
C ASP A 47 -2.37 -13.35 26.76
N ALA A 48 -1.68 -14.47 26.67
CA ALA A 48 -0.60 -14.81 27.59
C ALA A 48 0.64 -13.94 27.33
N ALA A 49 0.97 -13.65 26.07
CA ALA A 49 2.10 -12.81 25.72
C ALA A 49 1.97 -11.38 26.28
N GLU A 50 0.78 -10.80 26.29
CA GLU A 50 0.52 -9.50 26.93
C GLU A 50 1.00 -9.45 28.40
N LYS A 51 1.02 -10.57 29.09
CA LYS A 51 1.33 -10.65 30.52
C LYS A 51 2.73 -11.21 30.82
N GLN A 52 3.30 -11.98 29.89
CA GLN A 52 4.52 -12.77 30.13
C GLN A 52 5.73 -12.28 29.35
N GLY A 53 5.53 -11.75 28.14
CA GLY A 53 6.62 -11.28 27.29
C GLY A 53 6.13 -10.72 25.96
N PRO A 54 6.92 -9.86 25.31
CA PRO A 54 6.44 -9.05 24.17
C PRO A 54 6.24 -9.88 22.89
N ILE A 55 6.67 -11.13 22.82
CA ILE A 55 6.62 -11.95 21.61
C ILE A 55 5.75 -13.19 21.85
N CYS A 56 4.73 -13.38 20.98
CA CYS A 56 4.03 -14.64 20.81
C CYS A 56 4.59 -15.33 19.56
N LEU A 57 5.40 -16.37 19.75
CA LEU A 57 5.97 -17.16 18.67
C LEU A 57 4.99 -18.25 18.23
N LEU A 58 4.61 -18.23 16.95
CA LEU A 58 3.90 -19.30 16.28
C LEU A 58 4.91 -20.11 15.43
N PRO A 59 5.31 -21.31 15.85
CA PRO A 59 6.32 -22.11 15.15
C PRO A 59 5.93 -22.48 13.72
N ALA A 60 6.84 -23.08 12.98
CA ALA A 60 6.54 -23.62 11.65
C ALA A 60 5.41 -24.64 11.73
N GLY A 61 4.43 -24.51 10.83
CA GLY A 61 3.22 -25.33 10.80
C GLY A 61 2.13 -24.72 9.93
N ARG A 62 1.02 -25.45 9.78
CA ARG A 62 -0.16 -25.02 9.04
C ARG A 62 -1.30 -24.84 10.04
N TYR A 63 -1.80 -23.63 10.20
CA TYR A 63 -2.76 -23.27 11.24
C TYR A 63 -4.09 -22.88 10.62
N ARG A 64 -5.12 -23.69 10.86
CA ARG A 64 -6.47 -23.38 10.43
C ARG A 64 -7.10 -22.34 11.36
N ILE A 65 -7.60 -21.25 10.79
CA ILE A 65 -8.23 -20.14 11.50
C ILE A 65 -9.66 -19.98 11.02
N ASN A 66 -10.63 -20.31 11.84
CA ASN A 66 -12.05 -20.17 11.53
C ASN A 66 -12.67 -18.88 12.09
N GLY A 67 -11.96 -18.17 12.96
CA GLY A 67 -12.38 -16.92 13.59
C GLY A 67 -11.44 -15.77 13.32
N ALA A 68 -11.49 -14.78 14.19
CA ALA A 68 -10.62 -13.61 14.20
C ALA A 68 -9.60 -13.69 15.33
N LEU A 69 -8.45 -13.03 15.14
CA LEU A 69 -7.38 -12.92 16.13
C LEU A 69 -7.16 -11.45 16.49
N THR A 70 -6.93 -11.18 17.76
CA THR A 70 -6.53 -9.86 18.24
C THR A 70 -5.14 -9.94 18.83
N VAL A 71 -4.21 -9.15 18.30
CA VAL A 71 -2.86 -9.01 18.87
C VAL A 71 -2.92 -7.90 19.92
N PRO A 72 -2.70 -8.21 21.20
CA PRO A 72 -2.80 -7.23 22.30
C PRO A 72 -1.77 -6.10 22.17
N PRO A 73 -1.97 -4.98 22.89
CA PRO A 73 -1.05 -3.86 22.88
C PRO A 73 0.40 -4.27 23.21
N GLY A 74 1.36 -3.78 22.44
CA GLY A 74 2.78 -4.04 22.63
C GLY A 74 3.24 -5.47 22.32
N VAL A 75 2.36 -6.35 21.85
CA VAL A 75 2.70 -7.75 21.51
C VAL A 75 3.10 -7.86 20.05
N THR A 76 4.15 -8.61 19.77
CA THR A 76 4.52 -9.08 18.44
C THR A 76 4.04 -10.51 18.20
N PHE A 77 3.13 -10.69 17.27
CA PHE A 77 2.74 -12.01 16.75
C PHE A 77 3.74 -12.42 15.67
N ARG A 78 4.62 -13.36 15.99
CA ARG A 78 5.76 -13.73 15.14
C ARG A 78 5.65 -15.17 14.63
N GLY A 79 5.80 -15.32 13.31
CA GLY A 79 6.05 -16.62 12.67
C GLY A 79 7.51 -17.08 12.77
N ALA A 80 7.79 -18.27 12.24
CA ALA A 80 9.08 -18.96 12.41
C ALA A 80 10.18 -18.53 11.42
N SER A 81 9.88 -17.75 10.40
CA SER A 81 10.88 -17.28 9.42
C SER A 81 11.61 -16.04 9.94
N ASP A 82 12.87 -15.85 9.52
CA ASP A 82 13.61 -14.60 9.80
C ASP A 82 13.57 -13.60 8.64
N GLY A 83 13.05 -13.99 7.49
CA GLY A 83 12.82 -13.13 6.33
C GLY A 83 11.37 -13.24 5.87
N VAL A 84 11.11 -12.69 4.69
CA VAL A 84 9.79 -12.81 4.06
C VAL A 84 9.60 -14.25 3.60
N PRO A 85 8.60 -14.99 4.13
CA PRO A 85 8.31 -16.34 3.65
C PRO A 85 7.71 -16.27 2.24
N HIS A 86 8.19 -17.10 1.32
CA HIS A 86 7.72 -17.10 -0.06
C HIS A 86 6.67 -18.18 -0.31
N SER A 87 5.60 -17.84 -1.05
CA SER A 87 4.50 -18.77 -1.33
C SER A 87 4.87 -19.96 -2.23
N GLU A 88 5.90 -19.83 -3.07
CA GLU A 88 6.46 -20.96 -3.85
C GLU A 88 7.27 -21.94 -2.99
N HIS A 89 7.73 -21.50 -1.82
CA HIS A 89 8.51 -22.30 -0.87
C HIS A 89 7.94 -22.11 0.53
N PRO A 90 6.71 -22.59 0.82
CA PRO A 90 5.97 -22.26 2.05
C PRO A 90 6.50 -23.02 3.26
N ILE A 91 7.79 -22.84 3.55
CA ILE A 91 8.44 -23.34 4.77
C ILE A 91 8.27 -22.28 5.85
N GLY A 92 7.80 -22.65 7.02
CA GLY A 92 7.57 -21.76 8.13
C GLY A 92 6.13 -21.74 8.62
N THR A 93 5.66 -20.58 9.05
CA THR A 93 4.32 -20.41 9.61
C THR A 93 3.32 -20.02 8.53
N LEU A 94 2.27 -20.83 8.38
CA LEU A 94 1.19 -20.63 7.44
C LEU A 94 -0.16 -20.58 8.14
N LEU A 95 -0.87 -19.45 8.05
CA LEU A 95 -2.27 -19.32 8.47
C LEU A 95 -3.19 -19.66 7.31
N LEU A 96 -4.08 -20.61 7.50
CA LEU A 96 -5.16 -20.97 6.58
C LEU A 96 -6.46 -20.30 7.06
N ALA A 97 -6.85 -19.21 6.41
CA ALA A 97 -7.97 -18.36 6.81
C ALA A 97 -9.29 -18.88 6.21
N TYR A 98 -10.21 -19.32 7.06
CA TYR A 98 -11.55 -19.78 6.67
C TYR A 98 -12.66 -18.85 7.17
N GLY A 99 -12.38 -18.04 8.19
CA GLY A 99 -13.37 -17.15 8.78
C GLY A 99 -13.80 -15.98 7.87
N GLY A 100 -15.02 -15.50 8.04
CA GLY A 100 -15.51 -14.26 7.42
C GLY A 100 -15.93 -14.37 5.96
N ARG A 101 -15.92 -15.54 5.33
CA ARG A 101 -16.31 -15.74 3.93
C ARG A 101 -17.71 -15.15 3.65
N GLY A 102 -17.83 -14.41 2.55
CA GLY A 102 -19.05 -13.72 2.12
C GLY A 102 -19.31 -12.36 2.79
N ARG A 103 -18.41 -11.86 3.65
CA ARG A 103 -18.61 -10.63 4.43
C ARG A 103 -17.39 -9.70 4.39
N ALA A 104 -17.40 -8.73 3.48
CA ALA A 104 -16.30 -7.73 3.39
C ALA A 104 -16.22 -6.82 4.63
N ASP A 105 -17.33 -6.60 5.31
CA ASP A 105 -17.51 -5.74 6.49
C ASP A 105 -17.37 -6.49 7.83
N GLY A 106 -17.00 -7.78 7.78
CA GLY A 106 -16.82 -8.62 8.98
C GLY A 106 -15.62 -8.22 9.83
N GLU A 107 -15.43 -8.93 10.93
CA GLU A 107 -14.25 -8.81 11.78
C GLU A 107 -12.99 -9.19 10.98
N PRO A 108 -11.91 -8.39 11.04
CA PRO A 108 -10.66 -8.73 10.37
C PRO A 108 -10.08 -10.06 10.85
N LEU A 109 -9.36 -10.75 9.97
CA LEU A 109 -8.67 -11.97 10.39
C LEU A 109 -7.70 -11.70 11.55
N VAL A 110 -6.94 -10.59 11.45
CA VAL A 110 -6.04 -10.14 12.52
C VAL A 110 -6.25 -8.65 12.78
N THR A 111 -6.55 -8.30 14.04
CA THR A 111 -6.58 -6.92 14.52
C THR A 111 -5.35 -6.63 15.35
N LEU A 112 -4.61 -5.60 15.02
CA LEU A 112 -3.46 -5.10 15.77
C LEU A 112 -3.90 -3.97 16.70
N LYS A 113 -3.70 -4.13 18.00
CA LYS A 113 -3.93 -3.09 19.02
C LYS A 113 -2.71 -2.14 19.09
N PRO A 114 -2.79 -1.01 19.81
CA PRO A 114 -1.70 -0.04 19.85
C PRO A 114 -0.32 -0.67 20.09
N ASN A 115 0.67 -0.27 19.30
CA ASN A 115 2.05 -0.79 19.35
C ASN A 115 2.18 -2.32 19.14
N ALA A 116 1.17 -2.96 18.55
CA ALA A 116 1.25 -4.37 18.19
C ALA A 116 1.89 -4.59 16.82
N ALA A 117 2.49 -5.76 16.65
CA ALA A 117 3.09 -6.15 15.38
C ALA A 117 2.69 -7.56 14.95
N ILE A 118 2.65 -7.80 13.62
CA ILE A 118 2.58 -9.13 13.02
C ILE A 118 3.72 -9.29 12.02
N ARG A 119 4.41 -10.45 12.02
CA ARG A 119 5.53 -10.66 11.11
C ARG A 119 5.87 -12.12 10.82
N ASN A 120 6.58 -12.32 9.69
CA ASN A 120 7.25 -13.58 9.32
C ASN A 120 6.31 -14.77 9.11
N MET A 121 5.16 -14.57 8.46
CA MET A 121 4.23 -15.66 8.15
C MET A 121 3.54 -15.49 6.79
N ILE A 122 2.95 -16.58 6.31
CA ILE A 122 2.10 -16.59 5.13
C ILE A 122 0.64 -16.65 5.59
N ILE A 123 -0.24 -15.91 4.93
CA ILE A 123 -1.69 -16.02 5.09
C ILE A 123 -2.30 -16.43 3.75
N HIS A 124 -3.10 -17.49 3.77
CA HIS A 124 -3.78 -18.04 2.59
C HIS A 124 -5.25 -18.28 2.88
N TYR A 125 -6.13 -17.99 1.91
CA TYR A 125 -7.57 -18.24 1.95
C TYR A 125 -7.90 -19.45 1.06
N PRO A 126 -8.01 -20.67 1.61
CA PRO A 126 -8.13 -21.92 0.84
C PRO A 126 -9.42 -22.03 0.03
N GLU A 127 -10.48 -21.34 0.44
CA GLU A 127 -11.79 -21.38 -0.25
C GLU A 127 -11.97 -20.26 -1.28
N GLN A 128 -10.96 -19.39 -1.48
CA GLN A 128 -11.03 -18.33 -2.47
C GLN A 128 -10.72 -18.86 -3.86
N THR A 129 -11.60 -18.59 -4.82
CA THR A 129 -11.43 -18.99 -6.22
C THR A 129 -11.76 -17.83 -7.15
N LEU A 130 -11.17 -17.79 -8.37
CA LEU A 130 -11.49 -16.76 -9.36
C LEU A 130 -12.86 -16.98 -10.03
N ALA A 131 -13.34 -18.22 -10.07
CA ALA A 131 -14.67 -18.53 -10.63
C ALA A 131 -15.80 -17.96 -9.76
N ASP A 132 -15.55 -17.83 -8.45
CA ASP A 132 -16.52 -17.31 -7.48
C ASP A 132 -15.76 -16.57 -6.37
N VAL A 133 -15.27 -15.36 -6.68
CA VAL A 133 -14.55 -14.54 -5.71
C VAL A 133 -15.49 -14.10 -4.60
N GLN A 134 -15.22 -14.63 -3.41
CA GLN A 134 -15.99 -14.27 -2.22
C GLN A 134 -15.40 -13.05 -1.51
N PRO A 135 -16.24 -12.11 -1.05
CA PRO A 135 -15.80 -11.09 -0.13
C PRO A 135 -15.28 -11.72 1.17
N TYR A 136 -14.16 -11.23 1.65
CA TYR A 136 -13.64 -11.51 2.99
C TYR A 136 -13.36 -10.20 3.72
N PRO A 137 -13.41 -10.17 5.06
CA PRO A 137 -12.96 -9.02 5.83
C PRO A 137 -11.50 -8.68 5.56
N TRP A 138 -11.05 -7.56 6.07
CA TRP A 138 -9.64 -7.20 6.03
C TRP A 138 -8.77 -8.31 6.63
N THR A 139 -7.65 -8.58 5.97
CA THR A 139 -6.72 -9.61 6.49
C THR A 139 -6.01 -9.12 7.73
N ILE A 140 -5.50 -7.89 7.71
CA ILE A 140 -4.84 -7.27 8.87
C ILE A 140 -5.38 -5.84 9.01
N ARG A 141 -5.86 -5.49 10.21
CA ARG A 141 -6.33 -4.13 10.54
C ARG A 141 -5.54 -3.56 11.71
N ALA A 142 -5.11 -2.32 11.56
CA ALA A 142 -4.63 -1.49 12.66
C ALA A 142 -5.81 -0.90 13.46
N ASP A 143 -5.71 -0.93 14.78
CA ASP A 143 -6.67 -0.33 15.70
C ASP A 143 -5.90 0.45 16.79
N GLY A 144 -5.23 1.52 16.37
CA GLY A 144 -4.44 2.41 17.19
C GLY A 144 -3.08 2.78 16.59
N GLU A 145 -2.29 3.48 17.36
CA GLU A 145 -0.96 3.97 16.99
C GLU A 145 0.11 2.87 16.96
N LEU A 146 1.19 3.11 16.21
CA LEU A 146 2.40 2.27 16.14
C LEU A 146 2.15 0.81 15.72
N CYS A 147 1.05 0.52 15.03
CA CYS A 147 0.79 -0.80 14.50
C CYS A 147 1.76 -1.15 13.37
N GLN A 148 2.26 -2.39 13.35
CA GLN A 148 3.36 -2.77 12.45
C GLN A 148 3.07 -4.09 11.75
N VAL A 149 3.34 -4.13 10.43
CA VAL A 149 3.25 -5.35 9.59
C VAL A 149 4.57 -5.54 8.86
N TYR A 150 5.28 -6.63 9.14
CA TYR A 150 6.60 -6.89 8.58
C TYR A 150 6.74 -8.29 8.00
N ASP A 151 7.45 -8.38 6.86
CA ASP A 151 7.94 -9.65 6.32
C ASP A 151 6.82 -10.68 6.14
N MET A 152 5.74 -10.32 5.44
CA MET A 152 4.54 -11.13 5.24
C MET A 152 4.35 -11.51 3.78
N THR A 153 3.74 -12.68 3.56
CA THR A 153 3.14 -13.03 2.26
C THR A 153 1.65 -13.29 2.43
N LEU A 154 0.82 -12.57 1.65
CA LEU A 154 -0.64 -12.71 1.64
C LEU A 154 -1.05 -13.21 0.25
N THR A 155 -1.34 -14.49 0.10
CA THR A 155 -1.44 -15.11 -1.23
C THR A 155 -2.62 -14.61 -2.04
N ASN A 156 -3.82 -14.52 -1.44
CA ASN A 156 -5.07 -14.23 -2.14
C ASN A 156 -6.13 -13.54 -1.26
N PRO A 157 -5.77 -12.52 -0.47
CA PRO A 157 -6.74 -11.81 0.35
C PRO A 157 -7.75 -11.05 -0.52
N TYR A 158 -9.01 -10.97 -0.11
CA TYR A 158 -9.96 -10.07 -0.75
C TYR A 158 -9.57 -8.61 -0.49
N GLN A 159 -9.34 -8.26 0.77
CA GLN A 159 -8.79 -6.99 1.24
C GLN A 159 -7.58 -7.29 2.12
N ALA A 160 -6.41 -6.65 1.84
CA ALA A 160 -5.19 -7.05 2.51
C ALA A 160 -4.94 -6.26 3.80
N LEU A 161 -4.57 -4.98 3.71
CA LEU A 161 -4.11 -4.18 4.85
C LEU A 161 -5.00 -2.97 5.08
N ASP A 162 -5.50 -2.82 6.29
CA ASP A 162 -6.40 -1.73 6.71
C ASP A 162 -5.75 -0.86 7.78
N PHE A 163 -5.33 0.32 7.38
CA PHE A 163 -4.86 1.43 8.21
C PHE A 163 -5.81 2.64 8.04
N GLY A 164 -7.11 2.38 7.82
CA GLY A 164 -8.05 3.44 7.49
C GLY A 164 -9.41 3.33 8.15
N THR A 165 -9.89 2.12 8.47
CA THR A 165 -11.21 1.96 9.10
C THR A 165 -11.24 2.45 10.55
N LYS A 166 -10.10 2.47 11.23
CA LYS A 166 -9.91 2.98 12.58
C LYS A 166 -8.89 4.10 12.61
N TRP A 167 -9.01 4.99 13.59
CA TRP A 167 -7.96 5.96 13.87
C TRP A 167 -6.63 5.24 14.10
N ASN A 168 -5.58 5.78 13.51
CA ASN A 168 -4.22 5.26 13.62
C ASN A 168 -3.20 6.38 13.42
N GLU A 169 -1.97 6.13 13.82
CA GLU A 169 -0.81 6.97 13.51
C GLU A 169 0.49 6.18 13.64
N LEU A 170 1.55 6.70 13.06
CA LEU A 170 2.91 6.14 13.13
C LEU A 170 2.97 4.65 12.70
N HIS A 171 2.04 4.22 11.87
CA HIS A 171 2.05 2.84 11.39
C HIS A 171 3.25 2.57 10.48
N THR A 172 3.67 1.31 10.44
CA THR A 172 4.73 0.87 9.53
C THR A 172 4.38 -0.46 8.87
N VAL A 173 4.43 -0.49 7.53
CA VAL A 173 4.33 -1.71 6.73
C VAL A 173 5.64 -1.87 5.97
N ARG A 174 6.25 -3.06 6.05
CA ARG A 174 7.49 -3.33 5.33
C ARG A 174 7.60 -4.77 4.86
N ASN A 175 8.10 -4.93 3.62
CA ASN A 175 8.32 -6.26 3.01
C ASN A 175 7.04 -7.09 2.98
N VAL A 176 5.96 -6.59 2.38
CA VAL A 176 4.71 -7.33 2.21
C VAL A 176 4.50 -7.66 0.75
N PHE A 177 4.34 -8.95 0.47
CA PHE A 177 4.13 -9.50 -0.86
C PHE A 177 2.75 -10.14 -0.95
N ALA A 178 1.92 -9.74 -1.93
CA ALA A 178 0.54 -10.21 -1.96
C ALA A 178 -0.07 -10.24 -3.36
N CYS A 179 -1.19 -10.99 -3.47
CA CYS A 179 -2.13 -10.89 -4.58
C CYS A 179 -3.52 -10.49 -4.04
N PRO A 180 -3.72 -9.24 -3.64
CA PRO A 180 -5.03 -8.77 -3.17
C PRO A 180 -6.03 -8.73 -4.32
N LEU A 181 -7.29 -9.06 -4.05
CA LEU A 181 -8.33 -9.17 -5.06
C LEU A 181 -9.21 -7.91 -5.20
N LYS A 182 -9.24 -7.06 -4.16
CA LYS A 182 -10.08 -5.85 -4.15
C LYS A 182 -9.33 -4.60 -3.70
N VAL A 183 -8.65 -4.63 -2.54
CA VAL A 183 -7.84 -3.52 -2.02
C VAL A 183 -6.55 -4.08 -1.45
N GLY A 184 -5.43 -3.48 -1.87
CA GLY A 184 -4.11 -3.83 -1.31
C GLY A 184 -3.87 -3.19 0.04
N VAL A 185 -3.70 -1.87 0.06
CA VAL A 185 -3.56 -1.08 1.29
C VAL A 185 -4.62 0.01 1.32
N TYR A 186 -5.30 0.17 2.43
CA TYR A 186 -6.17 1.29 2.72
C TYR A 186 -5.59 2.12 3.87
N ILE A 187 -5.38 3.41 3.64
CA ILE A 187 -4.87 4.38 4.60
C ILE A 187 -5.91 5.49 4.72
N ASP A 188 -6.36 5.76 5.91
CA ASP A 188 -7.26 6.86 6.25
C ASP A 188 -7.20 7.11 7.76
N GLN A 189 -7.75 8.21 8.26
CA GLN A 189 -7.78 8.56 9.67
C GLN A 189 -6.38 8.53 10.35
N CYS A 190 -5.31 8.64 9.56
CA CYS A 190 -3.94 8.73 10.07
C CYS A 190 -3.64 10.18 10.47
N THR A 191 -3.30 10.38 11.73
CA THR A 191 -3.10 11.74 12.30
C THR A 191 -1.63 12.15 12.39
N ASP A 192 -0.72 11.21 12.24
CA ASP A 192 0.72 11.45 12.18
C ASP A 192 1.40 10.32 11.38
N ILE A 193 2.33 10.65 10.59
CA ILE A 193 3.24 9.96 9.68
C ILE A 193 3.10 8.44 9.59
N GLY A 194 2.48 7.95 8.50
CA GLY A 194 2.53 6.52 8.13
C GLY A 194 3.73 6.19 7.25
N ARG A 195 4.14 4.91 7.22
CA ARG A 195 5.25 4.41 6.40
C ARG A 195 4.90 3.08 5.75
N ILE A 196 4.92 3.07 4.42
CA ILE A 196 4.72 1.87 3.59
C ILE A 196 5.99 1.66 2.77
N GLU A 197 6.69 0.56 2.98
CA GLU A 197 7.99 0.30 2.39
C GLU A 197 8.08 -1.11 1.80
N ASN A 198 8.52 -1.21 0.54
CA ASN A 198 8.73 -2.49 -0.16
C ASN A 198 7.49 -3.40 -0.13
N VAL A 199 6.35 -2.85 -0.55
CA VAL A 199 5.10 -3.61 -0.72
C VAL A 199 4.91 -3.91 -2.19
N HIS A 200 4.75 -5.21 -2.52
CA HIS A 200 4.68 -5.68 -3.90
C HIS A 200 3.42 -6.52 -4.13
N PHE A 201 2.51 -6.01 -4.93
CA PHE A 201 1.30 -6.72 -5.32
C PHE A 201 1.44 -7.33 -6.71
N ASN A 202 1.43 -8.68 -6.75
CA ASN A 202 1.62 -9.44 -7.98
C ASN A 202 0.85 -10.77 -7.90
N PRO A 203 0.13 -11.16 -8.96
CA PRO A 203 -0.60 -12.43 -8.99
C PRO A 203 0.28 -13.67 -8.81
N ASN A 204 1.58 -13.58 -9.06
CA ASN A 204 2.50 -14.71 -8.88
C ASN A 204 2.50 -15.25 -7.44
N PHE A 205 2.23 -14.42 -6.44
CA PHE A 205 2.15 -14.87 -5.05
C PHE A 205 0.98 -15.83 -4.79
N TRP A 206 -0.02 -15.86 -5.67
CA TRP A 206 -1.09 -16.85 -5.67
C TRP A 206 -0.92 -17.91 -6.75
N THR A 207 -0.67 -17.51 -8.00
CA THR A 207 -0.67 -18.44 -9.15
C THR A 207 0.47 -19.44 -9.13
N ARG A 208 1.57 -19.13 -8.46
CA ARG A 208 2.76 -19.97 -8.33
C ARG A 208 2.94 -20.59 -6.95
N MET A 209 1.95 -20.44 -6.07
CA MET A 209 2.09 -20.97 -4.72
C MET A 209 2.17 -22.51 -4.70
N ALA A 210 2.98 -23.04 -3.80
CA ALA A 210 3.09 -24.46 -3.49
C ALA A 210 2.34 -24.84 -2.20
N ILE A 211 1.24 -24.15 -1.90
CA ILE A 211 0.35 -24.36 -0.75
C ILE A 211 -0.85 -25.18 -1.22
N GLU A 212 -1.20 -26.25 -0.54
CA GLU A 212 -2.40 -27.02 -0.83
C GLU A 212 -3.61 -26.52 0.00
N PRO A 213 -4.79 -26.35 -0.61
CA PRO A 213 -5.04 -26.52 -2.06
C PRO A 213 -4.33 -25.44 -2.87
N GLY A 214 -3.80 -25.83 -4.04
CA GLY A 214 -3.08 -24.95 -4.96
C GLY A 214 -3.97 -23.90 -5.63
N PHE A 215 -3.37 -23.10 -6.51
CA PHE A 215 -4.13 -22.13 -7.30
C PHE A 215 -5.20 -22.83 -8.15
N PRO A 216 -6.48 -22.45 -8.01
CA PRO A 216 -7.59 -23.19 -8.65
C PRO A 216 -7.73 -22.93 -10.16
N GLY A 217 -6.83 -22.12 -10.75
CA GLY A 217 -6.90 -21.69 -12.15
C GLY A 217 -7.75 -20.46 -12.38
N GLY A 218 -7.75 -19.96 -13.62
CA GLY A 218 -8.50 -18.76 -14.03
C GLY A 218 -7.58 -17.59 -14.43
N ASP A 219 -8.17 -16.55 -15.00
CA ASP A 219 -7.46 -15.35 -15.45
C ASP A 219 -7.43 -14.28 -14.36
N VAL A 220 -6.39 -14.35 -13.52
CA VAL A 220 -6.19 -13.38 -12.42
C VAL A 220 -6.00 -11.97 -12.96
N LYS A 221 -5.28 -11.79 -14.08
CA LYS A 221 -5.06 -10.49 -14.71
C LYS A 221 -6.39 -9.83 -15.05
N ALA A 222 -7.23 -10.52 -15.83
CA ALA A 222 -8.54 -9.98 -16.24
C ALA A 222 -9.45 -9.65 -15.06
N TYR A 223 -9.31 -10.35 -13.93
CA TYR A 223 -10.03 -10.04 -12.70
C TYR A 223 -9.47 -8.77 -12.02
N LEU A 224 -8.16 -8.67 -11.84
CA LEU A 224 -7.51 -7.57 -11.12
C LEU A 224 -7.69 -6.23 -11.85
N GLU A 225 -7.55 -6.21 -13.19
CA GLU A 225 -7.74 -5.01 -14.03
C GLU A 225 -9.15 -4.38 -13.91
N LYS A 226 -10.11 -5.09 -13.35
CA LYS A 226 -11.47 -4.61 -13.11
C LYS A 226 -11.78 -4.32 -11.64
N ASN A 227 -11.00 -4.84 -10.72
CA ASN A 227 -11.40 -4.90 -9.32
C ASN A 227 -10.38 -4.36 -8.32
N LEU A 228 -9.08 -4.45 -8.61
CA LEU A 228 -8.05 -4.12 -7.65
C LEU A 228 -7.74 -2.63 -7.60
N VAL A 229 -7.82 -2.03 -6.41
CA VAL A 229 -7.13 -0.78 -6.07
C VAL A 229 -5.89 -1.14 -5.26
N GLY A 230 -4.70 -0.80 -5.76
CA GLY A 230 -3.44 -1.15 -5.10
C GLY A 230 -3.27 -0.42 -3.76
N PHE A 231 -3.15 0.89 -3.82
CA PHE A 231 -2.97 1.78 -2.67
C PHE A 231 -4.10 2.82 -2.65
N LYS A 232 -4.96 2.74 -1.64
CA LYS A 232 -6.10 3.62 -1.42
C LYS A 232 -5.77 4.54 -0.25
N VAL A 233 -5.59 5.85 -0.52
CA VAL A 233 -5.07 6.82 0.46
C VAL A 233 -6.06 7.95 0.67
N GLY A 234 -6.62 8.03 1.86
CA GLY A 234 -7.50 9.11 2.35
C GLY A 234 -6.77 10.06 3.28
N LYS A 235 -7.38 10.36 4.42
CA LYS A 235 -6.81 11.26 5.42
C LYS A 235 -5.54 10.68 6.01
N THR A 236 -4.44 11.36 5.72
CA THR A 236 -3.14 11.09 6.35
C THR A 236 -2.36 12.40 6.46
N ASP A 237 -1.49 12.49 7.46
CA ASP A 237 -0.59 13.63 7.62
C ASP A 237 0.84 13.13 7.40
N TRP A 238 1.34 13.37 6.18
CA TRP A 238 2.62 12.89 5.65
C TRP A 238 2.77 11.37 5.55
N GLU A 239 2.05 10.77 4.64
CA GLU A 239 2.30 9.38 4.28
C GLU A 239 3.59 9.24 3.47
N PHE A 240 4.48 8.35 3.88
CA PHE A 240 5.66 7.98 3.10
C PHE A 240 5.48 6.60 2.47
N ILE A 241 5.45 6.54 1.13
CA ILE A 241 5.35 5.28 0.38
C ILE A 241 6.63 5.12 -0.45
N SER A 242 7.39 4.04 -0.23
CA SER A 242 8.66 3.82 -0.91
C SER A 242 8.86 2.39 -1.41
N ASN A 243 9.48 2.23 -2.59
CA ASN A 243 9.74 0.93 -3.21
C ASN A 243 8.48 0.05 -3.35
N CYS A 244 7.33 0.63 -3.58
CA CYS A 244 6.07 -0.07 -3.68
C CYS A 244 5.67 -0.28 -5.14
N PHE A 245 5.05 -1.44 -5.41
CA PHE A 245 4.71 -1.83 -6.76
C PHE A 245 3.40 -2.61 -6.81
N VAL A 246 2.61 -2.37 -7.87
CA VAL A 246 1.41 -3.15 -8.15
C VAL A 246 1.27 -3.39 -9.65
N ILE A 247 0.96 -4.64 -10.04
CA ILE A 247 0.68 -4.99 -11.43
C ILE A 247 -0.78 -5.39 -11.62
N PHE A 248 -1.34 -4.97 -12.74
CA PHE A 248 -2.73 -5.22 -13.17
C PHE A 248 -3.83 -4.63 -12.28
N PRO A 249 -3.64 -3.55 -11.52
CA PRO A 249 -4.78 -2.95 -10.81
C PRO A 249 -5.71 -2.22 -11.80
N VAL A 250 -6.97 -1.99 -11.40
CA VAL A 250 -7.81 -0.99 -12.07
C VAL A 250 -7.32 0.43 -11.75
N ILE A 251 -6.86 0.65 -10.51
CA ILE A 251 -6.17 1.87 -10.07
C ILE A 251 -4.96 1.48 -9.22
N GLY A 252 -3.77 1.97 -9.60
CA GLY A 252 -2.53 1.71 -8.85
C GLY A 252 -2.50 2.44 -7.52
N PHE A 253 -2.49 3.77 -7.57
CA PHE A 253 -2.52 4.67 -6.40
C PHE A 253 -3.73 5.58 -6.51
N HIS A 254 -4.60 5.57 -5.51
CA HIS A 254 -5.83 6.36 -5.48
C HIS A 254 -5.85 7.27 -4.25
N PHE A 255 -5.88 8.58 -4.46
CA PHE A 255 -5.95 9.62 -3.44
C PHE A 255 -7.31 10.30 -3.49
N ASP A 256 -8.07 10.24 -2.40
CA ASP A 256 -9.40 10.86 -2.30
C ASP A 256 -9.78 11.13 -0.83
N ASP A 257 -10.89 11.82 -0.62
CA ASP A 257 -11.57 11.89 0.66
C ASP A 257 -12.54 10.71 0.81
N PHE A 258 -12.20 9.76 1.67
CA PHE A 258 -13.04 8.61 1.97
C PHE A 258 -13.92 8.81 3.21
N GLY A 259 -14.16 10.08 3.59
CA GLY A 259 -15.08 10.48 4.67
C GLY A 259 -14.42 11.12 5.88
N HIS A 260 -13.07 11.25 5.90
CA HIS A 260 -12.33 11.84 7.01
C HIS A 260 -11.46 13.04 6.58
N GLY A 261 -11.64 13.48 5.34
CA GLY A 261 -10.84 14.51 4.70
C GLY A 261 -9.72 13.94 3.81
N PRO A 262 -9.14 14.79 2.96
CA PRO A 262 -8.04 14.39 2.10
C PRO A 262 -6.70 14.35 2.86
N GLY A 263 -5.77 13.55 2.36
CA GLY A 263 -4.41 13.42 2.88
C GLY A 263 -3.35 14.13 2.06
N ASN A 264 -2.09 13.97 2.49
CA ASN A 264 -0.90 14.29 1.72
C ASN A 264 0.10 13.11 1.77
N ALA A 265 0.92 12.97 0.73
CA ALA A 265 1.86 11.86 0.67
C ALA A 265 3.09 12.19 -0.18
N VAL A 266 4.21 11.55 0.15
CA VAL A 266 5.42 11.51 -0.67
C VAL A 266 5.68 10.06 -1.07
N ILE A 267 5.68 9.80 -2.39
CA ILE A 267 5.84 8.48 -2.97
C ILE A 267 7.16 8.42 -3.73
N THR A 268 8.04 7.50 -3.36
CA THR A 268 9.37 7.39 -3.97
C THR A 268 9.63 5.99 -4.53
N GLN A 269 10.31 5.92 -5.70
CA GLN A 269 10.77 4.65 -6.30
C GLN A 269 9.65 3.61 -6.40
N SER A 270 8.43 4.06 -6.65
CA SER A 270 7.23 3.22 -6.67
C SER A 270 6.59 3.23 -8.04
N GLY A 271 5.76 2.23 -8.32
CA GLY A 271 5.17 2.12 -9.64
C GLY A 271 3.89 1.31 -9.69
N SER A 272 3.20 1.47 -10.83
CA SER A 272 2.02 0.70 -11.20
C SER A 272 2.16 0.26 -12.64
N ASP A 273 1.90 -1.02 -12.90
CA ASP A 273 2.23 -1.66 -14.16
C ASP A 273 0.99 -2.29 -14.83
N ILE A 274 0.88 -2.10 -16.16
CA ILE A 274 -0.17 -2.64 -17.02
C ILE A 274 -1.56 -2.43 -16.40
N CYS A 275 -2.00 -1.18 -16.35
CA CYS A 275 -3.26 -0.82 -15.72
C CYS A 275 -3.95 0.34 -16.48
N PRO A 276 -5.30 0.43 -16.42
CA PRO A 276 -6.02 1.57 -16.97
C PRO A 276 -5.60 2.89 -16.33
N CYS A 277 -5.49 2.93 -15.01
CA CYS A 277 -5.13 4.12 -14.25
C CYS A 277 -4.00 3.81 -13.28
N ALA A 278 -2.81 4.36 -13.53
CA ALA A 278 -1.66 4.16 -12.66
C ALA A 278 -1.73 5.01 -11.38
N VAL A 279 -2.17 6.25 -11.54
CA VAL A 279 -2.34 7.20 -10.43
C VAL A 279 -3.61 8.00 -10.64
N ARG A 280 -4.47 8.00 -9.63
CA ARG A 280 -5.69 8.81 -9.59
C ARG A 280 -5.68 9.72 -8.38
N VAL A 281 -5.86 11.01 -8.60
CA VAL A 281 -5.85 12.05 -7.57
C VAL A 281 -7.16 12.82 -7.65
N ASP A 282 -8.16 12.37 -6.89
CA ASP A 282 -9.46 13.03 -6.84
C ASP A 282 -9.50 14.17 -5.81
N ARG A 283 -8.86 13.98 -4.64
CA ARG A 283 -8.72 15.00 -3.59
C ARG A 283 -7.44 14.80 -2.78
N THR A 284 -6.73 15.90 -2.52
CA THR A 284 -5.59 15.96 -1.61
C THR A 284 -5.61 17.25 -0.82
N GLN A 285 -4.83 17.32 0.25
CA GLN A 285 -4.71 18.54 1.07
C GLN A 285 -4.22 19.72 0.22
N GLY A 286 -4.96 20.83 0.24
CA GLY A 286 -4.71 21.98 -0.63
C GLY A 286 -3.33 22.63 -0.47
N HIS A 287 -2.71 22.53 0.70
CA HIS A 287 -1.41 23.13 1.00
C HIS A 287 -0.21 22.21 0.72
N ALA A 288 -0.42 20.89 0.67
CA ALA A 288 0.66 19.91 0.57
C ALA A 288 0.56 19.03 -0.69
N GLY A 289 -0.62 18.44 -0.95
CA GLY A 289 -0.85 17.58 -2.11
C GLY A 289 -0.10 16.26 -2.08
N VAL A 290 0.25 15.74 -3.24
CA VAL A 290 1.01 14.51 -3.39
C VAL A 290 2.22 14.71 -4.29
N GLU A 291 3.30 13.97 -3.99
CA GLU A 291 4.54 14.01 -4.75
C GLU A 291 5.03 12.60 -5.08
N PHE A 292 5.33 12.35 -6.37
CA PHE A 292 5.98 11.14 -6.86
C PHE A 292 7.39 11.45 -7.33
N VAL A 293 8.38 10.69 -6.84
CA VAL A 293 9.79 10.85 -7.20
C VAL A 293 10.36 9.52 -7.67
N ASN A 294 11.02 9.51 -8.83
CA ASN A 294 11.62 8.32 -9.44
C ASN A 294 10.62 7.18 -9.67
N GLY A 295 9.36 7.49 -9.97
CA GLY A 295 8.29 6.51 -10.21
C GLY A 295 8.29 5.98 -11.63
N GLN A 296 7.69 4.79 -11.83
CA GLN A 296 7.54 4.14 -13.13
C GLN A 296 6.09 3.69 -13.33
N PHE A 297 5.44 4.13 -14.41
CA PHE A 297 4.00 3.96 -14.59
C PHE A 297 3.64 3.42 -15.97
N MET A 298 2.93 2.29 -16.04
CA MET A 298 2.25 1.81 -17.24
C MET A 298 0.73 1.97 -17.06
N GLY A 299 0.21 3.14 -17.41
CA GLY A 299 -1.18 3.55 -17.23
C GLY A 299 -1.27 5.07 -17.13
N THR A 300 -2.50 5.60 -16.99
CA THR A 300 -2.74 7.03 -16.94
C THR A 300 -2.44 7.64 -15.57
N LEU A 301 -2.05 8.92 -15.57
CA LEU A 301 -2.20 9.82 -14.42
C LEU A 301 -3.48 10.63 -14.61
N GLU A 302 -4.43 10.49 -13.71
CA GLU A 302 -5.68 11.26 -13.70
C GLU A 302 -5.69 12.20 -12.50
N VAL A 303 -5.86 13.51 -12.75
CA VAL A 303 -6.09 14.52 -11.70
C VAL A 303 -7.52 15.03 -11.80
N GLY A 304 -8.31 14.69 -10.82
CA GLY A 304 -9.75 14.95 -10.78
C GLY A 304 -10.12 16.43 -10.61
N PRO A 305 -11.35 16.81 -10.98
CA PRO A 305 -11.83 18.20 -10.97
C PRO A 305 -11.97 18.78 -9.56
N GLU A 306 -12.05 17.95 -8.54
CA GLU A 306 -12.22 18.39 -7.15
C GLU A 306 -10.91 18.51 -6.38
N ASN A 307 -9.79 18.09 -6.98
CA ASN A 307 -8.48 18.17 -6.32
C ASN A 307 -8.03 19.63 -6.12
N GLN A 308 -7.67 19.97 -4.89
CA GLN A 308 -7.19 21.30 -4.50
C GLN A 308 -5.66 21.33 -4.31
N GLY A 309 -5.07 20.21 -3.94
CA GLY A 309 -3.65 20.15 -3.61
C GLY A 309 -2.75 20.00 -4.84
N PRO A 310 -1.49 20.44 -4.76
CA PRO A 310 -0.55 20.25 -5.85
C PRO A 310 -0.26 18.76 -6.09
N VAL A 311 -0.17 18.39 -7.36
CA VAL A 311 0.30 17.06 -7.80
C VAL A 311 1.65 17.24 -8.46
N LYS A 312 2.69 16.63 -7.89
CA LYS A 312 4.07 16.83 -8.33
C LYS A 312 4.69 15.50 -8.74
N LEU A 313 5.33 15.47 -9.90
CA LEU A 313 6.09 14.32 -10.37
C LEU A 313 7.49 14.76 -10.80
N THR A 314 8.51 14.11 -10.24
CA THR A 314 9.91 14.41 -10.54
C THR A 314 10.63 13.13 -10.96
N ASN A 315 11.28 13.18 -12.15
CA ASN A 315 12.05 12.05 -12.70
C ASN A 315 11.23 10.76 -12.81
N CYS A 316 9.98 10.87 -13.26
CA CYS A 316 9.08 9.73 -13.44
C CYS A 316 9.02 9.32 -14.91
N GLY A 317 8.90 8.00 -15.16
CA GLY A 317 8.72 7.42 -16.48
C GLY A 317 7.29 6.95 -16.71
N PHE A 318 6.78 7.16 -17.92
CA PHE A 318 5.46 6.73 -18.34
C PHE A 318 5.52 5.90 -19.62
N TRP A 319 4.82 4.76 -19.60
CA TRP A 319 4.59 3.90 -20.76
C TRP A 319 3.11 3.74 -21.02
N PRO A 320 2.67 3.65 -22.28
CA PRO A 320 1.27 3.37 -22.59
C PRO A 320 0.98 1.88 -22.39
N VAL A 321 -0.26 1.59 -22.05
CA VAL A 321 -0.89 0.29 -22.34
C VAL A 321 -1.74 0.44 -23.59
N PRO A 322 -2.13 -0.66 -24.28
CA PRO A 322 -2.88 -0.56 -25.56
C PRO A 322 -4.12 0.32 -25.50
N GLU A 323 -4.79 0.38 -24.38
CA GLU A 323 -6.03 1.13 -24.13
C GLU A 323 -5.79 2.59 -23.70
N THR A 324 -4.55 2.97 -23.38
CA THR A 324 -4.21 4.34 -22.95
C THR A 324 -4.47 5.32 -24.08
N LYS A 325 -5.39 6.24 -23.88
CA LYS A 325 -5.64 7.35 -24.82
C LYS A 325 -4.78 8.55 -24.50
N VAL A 326 -4.91 9.09 -23.29
CA VAL A 326 -4.15 10.22 -22.76
C VAL A 326 -3.28 9.68 -21.63
N GLN A 327 -1.99 10.04 -21.62
CA GLN A 327 -1.09 9.55 -20.56
C GLN A 327 -1.25 10.36 -19.26
N VAL A 328 -1.51 11.66 -19.40
CA VAL A 328 -1.77 12.58 -18.27
C VAL A 328 -3.02 13.39 -18.56
N ASP A 329 -4.07 13.17 -17.78
CA ASP A 329 -5.35 13.89 -17.89
C ASP A 329 -5.60 14.71 -16.61
N LYS A 330 -5.51 16.04 -16.74
CA LYS A 330 -5.58 16.96 -15.61
C LYS A 330 -6.79 17.87 -15.71
N HIS A 331 -7.61 17.82 -14.65
CA HIS A 331 -8.78 18.66 -14.49
C HIS A 331 -8.73 19.50 -13.21
N GLY A 332 -9.63 20.47 -13.10
CA GLY A 332 -9.87 21.23 -11.86
C GLY A 332 -8.77 22.21 -11.45
N PRO A 333 -8.92 22.85 -10.29
CA PRO A 333 -8.19 24.06 -9.91
C PRO A 333 -6.75 23.83 -9.46
N SER A 334 -6.34 22.60 -9.18
CA SER A 334 -5.03 22.28 -8.63
C SER A 334 -3.87 22.62 -9.58
N THR A 335 -2.66 22.62 -9.05
CA THR A 335 -1.42 22.73 -9.87
C THR A 335 -0.86 21.34 -10.13
N LEU A 336 -0.63 20.99 -11.39
CA LEU A 336 0.18 19.84 -11.79
C LEU A 336 1.60 20.31 -12.15
N ILE A 337 2.60 19.65 -11.58
CA ILE A 337 4.02 19.91 -11.84
C ILE A 337 4.67 18.63 -12.34
N LEU A 338 5.19 18.66 -13.57
CA LEU A 338 5.99 17.59 -14.17
C LEU A 338 7.41 18.09 -14.40
N ASN A 339 8.38 17.49 -13.70
CA ASN A 339 9.78 17.88 -13.79
C ASN A 339 10.65 16.68 -14.17
N ALA A 340 11.42 16.81 -15.26
CA ALA A 340 12.32 15.77 -15.77
C ALA A 340 11.63 14.41 -15.99
N CYS A 341 10.35 14.40 -16.37
CA CYS A 341 9.61 13.18 -16.65
C CYS A 341 9.82 12.72 -18.09
N HIS A 342 9.68 11.40 -18.30
CA HIS A 342 9.86 10.76 -19.60
C HIS A 342 8.55 10.10 -20.05
N PHE A 343 8.12 10.38 -21.29
CA PHE A 343 6.91 9.83 -21.88
C PHE A 343 7.27 9.03 -23.15
N ALA A 344 7.26 7.70 -23.03
CA ALA A 344 7.66 6.79 -24.11
C ALA A 344 6.63 6.73 -25.25
N GLY A 345 5.34 6.96 -24.94
CA GLY A 345 4.28 6.96 -25.91
C GLY A 345 2.90 7.15 -25.27
N TRP A 346 1.86 7.22 -26.11
CA TRP A 346 0.46 7.35 -25.72
C TRP A 346 -0.48 6.92 -26.85
N GLY A 347 -1.80 6.92 -26.61
CA GLY A 347 -2.79 6.43 -27.55
C GLY A 347 -2.92 7.20 -28.87
N ALA A 348 -3.46 6.54 -29.89
CA ALA A 348 -3.61 7.11 -31.23
C ALA A 348 -4.62 8.26 -31.25
N GLY A 349 -4.22 9.42 -31.83
CA GLY A 349 -5.12 10.57 -32.05
C GLY A 349 -5.34 11.46 -30.84
N GLU A 350 -4.85 11.10 -29.67
CA GLU A 350 -4.96 11.89 -28.43
C GLU A 350 -3.63 12.53 -28.06
N PRO A 351 -3.63 13.60 -27.26
CA PRO A 351 -2.38 14.16 -26.72
C PRO A 351 -1.77 13.25 -25.65
N CYS A 352 -0.48 13.43 -25.39
CA CYS A 352 0.16 12.80 -24.20
C CYS A 352 -0.38 13.40 -22.91
N LEU A 353 -0.39 14.73 -22.84
CA LEU A 353 -0.88 15.51 -21.72
C LEU A 353 -2.04 16.39 -22.16
N ARG A 354 -3.16 16.30 -21.47
CA ARG A 354 -4.28 17.22 -21.58
C ARG A 354 -4.49 17.92 -20.25
N ALA A 355 -4.56 19.24 -20.26
CA ALA A 355 -4.79 20.03 -19.05
C ALA A 355 -6.01 20.96 -19.22
N ASP A 356 -7.05 20.71 -18.43
CA ASP A 356 -8.28 21.49 -18.38
C ASP A 356 -8.53 21.97 -16.94
N GLY A 357 -8.23 23.23 -16.72
CA GLY A 357 -8.38 23.88 -15.41
C GLY A 357 -7.09 24.04 -14.62
N GLY A 358 -7.09 25.02 -13.71
CA GLY A 358 -6.00 25.33 -12.78
C GLY A 358 -4.67 25.67 -13.43
N ARG A 359 -3.58 25.13 -12.92
CA ARG A 359 -2.23 25.49 -13.32
C ARG A 359 -1.42 24.27 -13.75
N LEU A 360 -0.48 24.51 -14.70
CA LEU A 360 0.42 23.48 -15.22
C LEU A 360 1.86 24.00 -15.26
N VAL A 361 2.81 23.20 -14.76
CA VAL A 361 4.24 23.40 -14.97
C VAL A 361 4.83 22.13 -15.59
N VAL A 362 5.47 22.25 -16.76
CA VAL A 362 6.20 21.16 -17.41
C VAL A 362 7.62 21.61 -17.67
N SER A 363 8.60 20.99 -17.04
CA SER A 363 10.00 21.40 -17.12
C SER A 363 10.94 20.22 -17.35
N GLY A 364 11.83 20.35 -18.35
CA GLY A 364 12.85 19.35 -18.62
C GLY A 364 12.33 17.96 -19.00
N CYS A 365 11.08 17.86 -19.44
CA CYS A 365 10.45 16.59 -19.80
C CYS A 365 10.78 16.16 -21.23
N GLU A 366 10.80 14.84 -21.47
CA GLU A 366 10.98 14.27 -22.81
C GLU A 366 9.70 13.57 -23.28
N PHE A 367 9.25 13.89 -24.50
CA PHE A 367 8.13 13.28 -25.19
C PHE A 367 8.63 12.58 -26.45
N MET A 368 8.59 11.24 -26.46
CA MET A 368 9.26 10.46 -27.52
C MET A 368 8.42 10.24 -28.78
N GLN A 369 7.10 10.33 -28.69
CA GLN A 369 6.23 9.98 -29.81
C GLN A 369 6.02 11.17 -30.75
N GLU A 370 6.18 10.92 -32.05
CA GLU A 370 5.99 11.91 -33.13
C GLU A 370 4.56 11.88 -33.70
N GLY A 371 4.23 12.92 -34.48
CA GLY A 371 3.02 12.96 -35.33
C GLY A 371 1.71 13.21 -34.57
N LYS A 372 1.78 13.62 -33.31
CA LYS A 372 0.62 13.94 -32.47
C LYS A 372 0.92 15.15 -31.60
N PRO A 373 -0.12 15.89 -31.17
CA PRO A 373 0.06 16.84 -30.08
C PRO A 373 0.61 16.14 -28.84
N GLN A 374 1.64 16.70 -28.23
CA GLN A 374 2.18 16.15 -27.00
C GLN A 374 1.50 16.76 -25.79
N ILE A 375 1.20 18.06 -25.87
CA ILE A 375 0.51 18.81 -24.81
C ILE A 375 -0.66 19.57 -25.45
N VAL A 376 -1.83 19.43 -24.86
CA VAL A 376 -3.02 20.23 -25.19
C VAL A 376 -3.46 20.98 -23.94
N LEU A 377 -3.52 22.30 -24.06
CA LEU A 377 -4.03 23.22 -23.04
C LEU A 377 -5.47 23.58 -23.40
N GLU A 378 -6.41 23.20 -22.55
CA GLU A 378 -7.85 23.36 -22.77
C GLU A 378 -8.37 24.71 -22.22
N PRO A 379 -9.56 25.17 -22.63
CA PRO A 379 -10.07 26.50 -22.27
C PRO A 379 -10.18 26.78 -20.77
N GLY A 380 -10.33 25.76 -19.93
CA GLY A 380 -10.42 25.93 -18.48
C GLY A 380 -9.09 26.20 -17.78
N LEU A 381 -7.95 26.03 -18.45
CA LEU A 381 -6.64 26.25 -17.86
C LEU A 381 -6.40 27.74 -17.57
N THR A 382 -5.91 28.06 -16.36
CA THR A 382 -5.70 29.45 -15.93
C THR A 382 -4.27 29.94 -16.13
N ALA A 383 -3.28 29.05 -16.03
CA ALA A 383 -1.88 29.39 -16.31
C ALA A 383 -1.05 28.15 -16.65
N ALA A 384 -0.05 28.31 -17.51
CA ALA A 384 0.94 27.27 -17.77
C ALA A 384 2.34 27.84 -17.98
N THR A 385 3.34 27.07 -17.54
CA THR A 385 4.75 27.31 -17.87
C THR A 385 5.35 26.01 -18.42
N ILE A 386 5.83 26.03 -19.67
CA ILE A 386 6.38 24.87 -20.37
C ILE A 386 7.75 25.24 -20.92
N PHE A 387 8.82 24.67 -20.34
CA PHE A 387 10.18 25.05 -20.72
C PHE A 387 11.20 23.90 -20.60
N GLY A 388 12.23 23.98 -21.45
CA GLY A 388 13.37 23.06 -21.43
C GLY A 388 13.03 21.61 -21.81
N CYS A 389 11.88 21.39 -22.47
CA CYS A 389 11.42 20.08 -22.86
C CYS A 389 11.96 19.64 -24.22
N LEU A 390 12.14 18.33 -24.39
CA LEU A 390 12.39 17.69 -25.69
C LEU A 390 11.06 17.26 -26.28
N LEU A 391 10.60 17.94 -27.29
CA LEU A 391 9.35 17.75 -28.01
C LEU A 391 9.60 17.18 -29.41
N ARG A 392 8.59 16.58 -30.04
CA ARG A 392 8.69 15.98 -31.36
C ARG A 392 7.66 16.56 -32.32
N GLY A 393 8.15 17.14 -33.46
CA GLY A 393 7.30 17.64 -34.52
C GLY A 393 6.78 19.07 -34.32
N PRO A 394 6.20 19.68 -35.39
CA PRO A 394 5.93 21.11 -35.47
C PRO A 394 4.71 21.57 -34.65
N GLN A 395 3.81 20.70 -34.27
CA GLN A 395 2.61 21.03 -33.51
C GLN A 395 2.59 20.26 -32.15
N ALA A 396 3.74 20.29 -31.50
CA ALA A 396 3.89 19.54 -30.25
C ALA A 396 3.00 20.08 -29.11
N ILE A 397 2.74 21.38 -29.07
CA ILE A 397 1.90 22.05 -28.08
C ILE A 397 0.74 22.75 -28.77
N LEU A 398 -0.49 22.44 -28.39
CA LEU A 398 -1.69 23.14 -28.80
C LEU A 398 -2.26 23.92 -27.62
N ASP A 399 -2.28 25.25 -27.77
CA ASP A 399 -2.86 26.14 -26.76
C ASP A 399 -4.23 26.64 -27.21
N ASN A 400 -5.27 26.09 -26.57
CA ASN A 400 -6.67 26.50 -26.74
C ASN A 400 -7.16 27.31 -25.52
N SER A 401 -6.27 27.57 -24.55
CA SER A 401 -6.64 28.23 -23.29
C SER A 401 -6.76 29.75 -23.46
N ALA A 402 -7.47 30.36 -22.52
CA ALA A 402 -7.48 31.81 -22.34
C ALA A 402 -6.55 32.25 -21.19
N GLY A 403 -5.77 31.33 -20.62
CA GLY A 403 -4.92 31.56 -19.47
C GLY A 403 -3.60 32.27 -19.79
N ASP A 404 -2.84 32.58 -18.76
CA ASP A 404 -1.47 33.10 -18.90
C ASP A 404 -0.50 31.94 -19.18
N VAL A 405 -0.06 31.81 -20.44
CA VAL A 405 0.76 30.69 -20.92
C VAL A 405 2.13 31.17 -21.35
N GLN A 406 3.16 30.63 -20.76
CA GLN A 406 4.56 30.86 -21.07
C GLN A 406 5.22 29.58 -21.64
N ILE A 407 5.63 29.63 -22.92
CA ILE A 407 6.29 28.52 -23.60
C ILE A 407 7.66 28.99 -24.12
N GLY A 408 8.73 28.32 -23.71
CA GLY A 408 10.06 28.72 -24.14
C GLY A 408 11.16 27.71 -23.91
N LEU A 409 12.31 27.91 -24.60
CA LEU A 409 13.51 27.06 -24.43
C LEU A 409 13.30 25.57 -24.73
N ASN A 410 12.24 25.18 -25.42
CA ASN A 410 11.98 23.82 -25.83
C ASN A 410 12.67 23.46 -27.13
N THR A 411 13.13 22.23 -27.27
CA THR A 411 13.67 21.68 -28.51
C THR A 411 12.58 20.89 -29.21
N THR A 412 12.31 21.21 -30.47
CA THR A 412 11.38 20.50 -31.37
C THR A 412 12.17 19.92 -32.54
N LYS A 413 12.31 18.63 -32.64
CA LYS A 413 12.96 17.96 -33.78
C LYS A 413 12.09 16.85 -34.33
#